data_bac0763661b8740ec84d6a021960cf07
#
_entry.id   bac0763661b8740ec84d6a021960cf07
#
_cell.length_a   1.000
_cell.length_b   1.000
_cell.length_c   1.000
_cell.angle_alpha   90.00
_cell.angle_beta   90.00
_cell.angle_gamma   90.00
#
_symmetry.space_group_name_H-M   'P 1'
#
loop_
_entity.id
_entity.type
_entity.pdbx_description
1 polymer ?
#
loop_
_entity_poly.entity_id
_entity_poly.type
_entity_poly.pdbx_seq_one_letter_code
_entity_poly.pdbx_strand_id
1 'polypeptide(L)'
;MIRRYLRELRICEYYKNCAGGITKLLFKLHNHYRNKIGLQLGFEIPLNVFGKGLHIFHTGNIIVNENSSVGEYCTIVGTTCLGSKNGGNGPTIGNHCELGMNSVVIGNVRIGDNVYIGAGAVVTKSFEQNEISLVGVPAKVVAHKN
;
A
#
# COMPACT_ATOMS: atom_id res chain seq x y z
N MET A 1 -7.07 -8.85 14.18
CA MET A 1 -6.31 -7.59 14.33
C MET A 1 -6.27 -6.77 13.05
N ILE A 2 -6.00 -7.35 11.86
CA ILE A 2 -5.91 -6.63 10.56
C ILE A 2 -7.16 -5.79 10.27
N ARG A 3 -8.37 -6.37 10.34
CA ARG A 3 -9.63 -5.62 10.14
C ARG A 3 -9.77 -4.40 11.05
N ARG A 4 -9.31 -4.52 12.30
CA ARG A 4 -9.34 -3.42 13.27
C ARG A 4 -8.36 -2.31 12.86
N TYR A 5 -7.15 -2.68 12.43
CA TYR A 5 -6.17 -1.73 11.90
C TYR A 5 -6.71 -0.95 10.69
N LEU A 6 -7.27 -1.65 9.70
CA LEU A 6 -7.84 -1.03 8.51
C LEU A 6 -9.00 -0.08 8.84
N ARG A 7 -9.86 -0.45 9.79
CA ARG A 7 -10.91 0.44 10.28
C ARG A 7 -10.33 1.71 10.91
N GLU A 8 -9.35 1.58 11.80
CA GLU A 8 -8.70 2.72 12.43
C GLU A 8 -7.95 3.59 11.41
N LEU A 9 -7.33 2.99 10.38
CA LEU A 9 -6.71 3.70 9.27
C LEU A 9 -7.73 4.65 8.59
N ARG A 10 -8.91 4.13 8.23
CA ARG A 10 -9.97 4.92 7.57
C ARG A 10 -10.57 6.00 8.49
N ILE A 11 -10.74 5.70 9.77
CA ILE A 11 -11.19 6.69 10.76
C ILE A 11 -10.16 7.82 10.88
N CYS A 12 -8.86 7.50 10.93
CA CYS A 12 -7.80 8.49 10.98
C CYS A 12 -7.78 9.38 9.72
N GLU A 13 -7.94 8.79 8.54
CA GLU A 13 -8.03 9.54 7.27
C GLU A 13 -9.22 10.49 7.26
N TYR A 14 -10.40 10.02 7.70
CA TYR A 14 -11.58 10.86 7.83
C TYR A 14 -11.32 12.08 8.73
N TYR A 15 -10.83 11.86 9.96
CA TYR A 15 -10.59 12.97 10.88
C TYR A 15 -9.43 13.88 10.46
N LYS A 16 -8.40 13.35 9.79
CA LYS A 16 -7.30 14.16 9.25
C LYS A 16 -7.78 15.10 8.14
N ASN A 17 -8.71 14.61 7.31
CA ASN A 17 -9.22 15.36 6.14
C ASN A 17 -10.39 16.30 6.49
N CYS A 18 -11.01 16.15 7.68
CA CYS A 18 -12.07 17.03 8.16
C CYS A 18 -11.51 18.22 8.94
N ALA A 19 -11.95 19.43 8.60
CA ALA A 19 -11.58 20.64 9.35
C ALA A 19 -12.45 20.75 10.63
N GLY A 20 -11.82 20.95 11.80
CA GLY A 20 -12.53 21.20 13.06
C GLY A 20 -11.71 20.95 14.31
N GLY A 21 -12.02 21.62 15.41
CA GLY A 21 -11.28 21.48 16.68
C GLY A 21 -11.42 20.10 17.31
N ILE A 22 -12.64 19.57 17.38
CA ILE A 22 -12.93 18.27 17.97
C ILE A 22 -12.35 17.11 17.13
N THR A 23 -12.34 17.25 15.81
CA THR A 23 -11.78 16.23 14.91
C THR A 23 -10.28 16.05 15.11
N LYS A 24 -9.54 17.11 15.47
CA LYS A 24 -8.11 17.01 15.82
C LYS A 24 -7.86 16.16 17.05
N LEU A 25 -8.73 16.27 18.06
CA LEU A 25 -8.60 15.45 19.29
C LEU A 25 -8.91 13.99 19.00
N LEU A 26 -10.00 13.74 18.28
CA LEU A 26 -10.40 12.38 17.86
C LEU A 26 -9.33 11.75 16.96
N PHE A 27 -8.76 12.53 16.04
CA PHE A 27 -7.62 12.08 15.22
C PHE A 27 -6.45 11.61 16.08
N LYS A 28 -6.01 12.39 17.06
CA LYS A 28 -4.89 12.03 17.95
C LYS A 28 -5.15 10.70 18.67
N LEU A 29 -6.36 10.52 19.20
CA LEU A 29 -6.76 9.32 19.91
C LEU A 29 -6.73 8.08 19.00
N HIS A 30 -7.43 8.14 17.85
CA HIS A 30 -7.48 7.04 16.90
C HIS A 30 -6.11 6.74 16.28
N ASN A 31 -5.32 7.77 15.99
CA ASN A 31 -3.98 7.60 15.44
C ASN A 31 -3.00 6.93 16.42
N HIS A 32 -3.08 7.28 17.72
CA HIS A 32 -2.32 6.56 18.75
C HIS A 32 -2.68 5.07 18.75
N TYR A 33 -3.97 4.77 18.69
CA TYR A 33 -4.47 3.40 18.70
C TYR A 33 -4.10 2.63 17.43
N ARG A 34 -4.26 3.26 16.26
CA ARG A 34 -3.80 2.72 14.97
C ARG A 34 -2.31 2.36 15.01
N ASN A 35 -1.47 3.29 15.48
CA ASN A 35 -0.03 3.07 15.55
C ASN A 35 0.33 1.90 16.48
N LYS A 36 -0.35 1.78 17.62
CA LYS A 36 -0.15 0.66 18.54
C LYS A 36 -0.45 -0.69 17.88
N ILE A 37 -1.56 -0.78 17.13
CA ILE A 37 -1.91 -2.00 16.39
C ILE A 37 -0.93 -2.22 15.24
N GLY A 38 -0.54 -1.16 14.51
CA GLY A 38 0.43 -1.22 13.41
C GLY A 38 1.75 -1.81 13.85
N LEU A 39 2.31 -1.34 14.96
CA LEU A 39 3.55 -1.89 15.54
C LEU A 39 3.45 -3.39 15.84
N GLN A 40 2.29 -3.86 16.34
CA GLN A 40 2.09 -5.29 16.62
C GLN A 40 1.96 -6.14 15.34
N LEU A 41 1.49 -5.55 14.24
CA LEU A 41 1.29 -6.22 12.95
C LEU A 41 2.51 -6.10 12.02
N GLY A 42 3.43 -5.17 12.30
CA GLY A 42 4.52 -4.80 11.40
C GLY A 42 4.08 -3.86 10.27
N PHE A 43 3.04 -3.03 10.50
CA PHE A 43 2.47 -2.17 9.47
C PHE A 43 2.90 -0.72 9.64
N GLU A 44 3.60 -0.20 8.64
CA GLU A 44 3.94 1.22 8.45
C GLU A 44 3.21 1.73 7.19
N ILE A 45 1.92 1.97 7.33
CA ILE A 45 1.06 2.45 6.24
C ILE A 45 0.65 3.90 6.54
N PRO A 46 1.15 4.89 5.77
CA PRO A 46 0.75 6.28 5.91
C PRO A 46 -0.73 6.49 5.53
N LEU A 47 -1.28 7.59 6.01
CA LEU A 47 -2.66 7.98 5.70
C LEU A 47 -2.77 8.53 4.27
N ASN A 48 -3.92 8.28 3.63
CA ASN A 48 -4.26 8.75 2.29
C ASN A 48 -3.39 8.19 1.15
N VAL A 49 -2.71 7.09 1.38
CA VAL A 49 -1.93 6.41 0.33
C VAL A 49 -2.78 5.42 -0.46
N PHE A 50 -3.63 4.68 0.21
CA PHE A 50 -4.47 3.66 -0.43
C PHE A 50 -5.89 4.14 -0.67
N GLY A 51 -6.40 3.89 -1.87
CA GLY A 51 -7.81 4.03 -2.21
C GLY A 51 -8.71 3.14 -1.34
N LYS A 52 -10.02 3.24 -1.51
CA LYS A 52 -10.98 2.39 -0.78
C LYS A 52 -10.79 0.92 -1.13
N GLY A 53 -11.25 0.02 -0.26
CA GLY A 53 -11.24 -1.42 -0.52
C GLY A 53 -9.87 -2.09 -0.34
N LEU A 54 -8.89 -1.44 0.31
CA LEU A 54 -7.62 -2.10 0.66
C LEU A 54 -7.89 -3.38 1.45
N HIS A 55 -7.35 -4.49 0.96
CA HIS A 55 -7.38 -5.80 1.62
C HIS A 55 -5.97 -6.27 1.97
N ILE A 56 -5.78 -6.80 3.18
CA ILE A 56 -4.51 -7.38 3.64
C ILE A 56 -4.81 -8.77 4.18
N PHE A 57 -4.15 -9.79 3.61
CA PHE A 57 -4.38 -11.19 4.00
C PHE A 57 -3.60 -11.56 5.26
N HIS A 58 -2.29 -11.29 5.28
CA HIS A 58 -1.39 -11.75 6.34
C HIS A 58 -0.70 -10.59 7.05
N THR A 59 -0.29 -10.83 8.29
CA THR A 59 0.59 -9.94 9.05
C THR A 59 2.02 -10.03 8.49
N GLY A 60 2.85 -9.07 8.85
CA GLY A 60 4.26 -9.01 8.42
C GLY A 60 4.65 -7.57 8.13
N ASN A 61 5.89 -7.34 7.78
CA ASN A 61 6.40 -6.00 7.54
C ASN A 61 5.81 -5.42 6.24
N ILE A 62 4.81 -4.55 6.39
CA ILE A 62 4.26 -3.76 5.29
C ILE A 62 4.75 -2.33 5.47
N ILE A 63 5.72 -1.94 4.65
CA ILE A 63 6.37 -0.63 4.72
C ILE A 63 6.01 0.16 3.47
N VAL A 64 5.40 1.31 3.67
CA VAL A 64 4.89 2.14 2.56
C VAL A 64 5.41 3.57 2.71
N ASN A 65 6.03 4.08 1.65
CA ASN A 65 6.45 5.47 1.59
C ASN A 65 5.24 6.41 1.51
N GLU A 66 5.28 7.52 2.24
CA GLU A 66 4.17 8.48 2.33
C GLU A 66 3.83 9.18 1.01
N ASN A 67 4.79 9.25 0.09
CA ASN A 67 4.60 9.82 -1.24
C ASN A 67 4.18 8.77 -2.29
N SER A 68 3.79 7.58 -1.85
CA SER A 68 3.18 6.58 -2.71
C SER A 68 1.70 6.85 -2.92
N SER A 69 1.15 6.35 -4.03
CA SER A 69 -0.28 6.38 -4.31
C SER A 69 -0.71 5.01 -4.83
N VAL A 70 -1.70 4.42 -4.20
CA VAL A 70 -2.24 3.11 -4.57
C VAL A 70 -3.74 3.24 -4.77
N GLY A 71 -4.23 2.75 -5.89
CA GLY A 71 -5.63 2.83 -6.29
C GLY A 71 -6.59 2.04 -5.41
N GLU A 72 -7.80 1.92 -5.88
CA GLU A 72 -8.90 1.25 -5.17
C GLU A 72 -8.81 -0.27 -5.27
N TYR A 73 -9.38 -0.98 -4.28
CA TYR A 73 -9.53 -2.44 -4.23
C TYR A 73 -8.23 -3.22 -4.43
N CYS A 74 -7.11 -2.63 -4.02
CA CYS A 74 -5.83 -3.32 -4.05
C CYS A 74 -5.68 -4.30 -2.88
N THR A 75 -4.95 -5.37 -3.14
CA THR A 75 -4.70 -6.44 -2.17
C THR A 75 -3.21 -6.52 -1.85
N ILE A 76 -2.88 -6.65 -0.57
CA ILE A 76 -1.55 -7.00 -0.09
C ILE A 76 -1.62 -8.40 0.51
N VAL A 77 -0.88 -9.34 -0.05
CA VAL A 77 -0.88 -10.72 0.44
C VAL A 77 -0.14 -10.83 1.79
N GLY A 78 0.93 -10.08 1.97
CA GLY A 78 1.69 -10.07 3.22
C GLY A 78 2.85 -9.07 3.15
N THR A 79 3.97 -9.40 3.75
CA THR A 79 5.19 -8.56 3.75
C THR A 79 5.43 -7.90 2.40
N THR A 80 5.52 -6.57 2.37
CA THR A 80 5.67 -5.80 1.11
C THR A 80 6.36 -4.46 1.39
N CYS A 81 7.10 -3.94 0.40
CA CYS A 81 7.72 -2.64 0.49
C CYS A 81 7.35 -1.77 -0.73
N LEU A 82 6.74 -0.62 -0.46
CA LEU A 82 6.55 0.45 -1.44
C LEU A 82 7.47 1.60 -1.06
N GLY A 83 8.66 1.63 -1.66
CA GLY A 83 9.74 2.53 -1.28
C GLY A 83 10.01 3.64 -2.28
N SER A 84 10.62 4.74 -1.83
CA SER A 84 11.21 5.76 -2.68
C SER A 84 12.68 5.46 -2.97
N LYS A 85 13.21 6.06 -4.03
CA LYS A 85 14.64 6.09 -4.31
C LYS A 85 15.20 7.45 -3.91
N ASN A 86 16.22 7.46 -3.07
CA ASN A 86 16.92 8.68 -2.62
C ASN A 86 15.98 9.74 -2.01
N GLY A 87 14.96 9.33 -1.24
CA GLY A 87 14.02 10.26 -0.61
C GLY A 87 13.04 10.96 -1.57
N GLY A 88 12.99 10.54 -2.83
CA GLY A 88 12.06 11.09 -3.83
C GLY A 88 10.64 10.52 -3.73
N ASN A 89 9.88 10.60 -4.81
CA ASN A 89 8.52 10.07 -4.89
C ASN A 89 8.51 8.54 -4.75
N GLY A 90 7.47 8.04 -4.09
CA GLY A 90 7.13 6.62 -4.05
C GLY A 90 6.40 6.17 -5.32
N PRO A 91 6.11 4.87 -5.42
CA PRO A 91 5.39 4.31 -6.56
C PRO A 91 3.92 4.79 -6.64
N THR A 92 3.42 4.88 -7.88
CA THR A 92 2.00 5.02 -8.18
C THR A 92 1.48 3.71 -8.74
N ILE A 93 0.51 3.11 -8.10
CA ILE A 93 -0.06 1.81 -8.45
C ILE A 93 -1.55 2.01 -8.74
N GLY A 94 -2.03 1.44 -9.84
CA GLY A 94 -3.42 1.52 -10.27
C GLY A 94 -4.40 0.76 -9.39
N ASN A 95 -5.62 0.59 -9.88
CA ASN A 95 -6.71 -0.07 -9.15
C ASN A 95 -6.62 -1.59 -9.29
N HIS A 96 -7.25 -2.31 -8.35
CA HIS A 96 -7.40 -3.79 -8.39
C HIS A 96 -6.07 -4.54 -8.52
N CYS A 97 -4.97 -3.94 -8.06
CA CYS A 97 -3.66 -4.58 -8.09
C CYS A 97 -3.48 -5.51 -6.89
N GLU A 98 -2.71 -6.57 -7.11
CA GLU A 98 -2.34 -7.50 -6.05
C GLU A 98 -0.82 -7.51 -5.84
N LEU A 99 -0.40 -7.25 -4.60
CA LEU A 99 1.00 -7.25 -4.18
C LEU A 99 1.28 -8.58 -3.49
N GLY A 100 1.98 -9.47 -4.17
CA GLY A 100 2.38 -10.77 -3.66
C GLY A 100 3.32 -10.66 -2.46
N MET A 101 3.42 -11.73 -1.70
CA MET A 101 4.26 -11.76 -0.49
C MET A 101 5.73 -11.46 -0.83
N ASN A 102 6.38 -10.65 0.01
CA ASN A 102 7.77 -10.18 -0.17
C ASN A 102 8.01 -9.41 -1.46
N SER A 103 6.97 -8.88 -2.09
CA SER A 103 7.12 -8.00 -3.24
C SER A 103 7.67 -6.65 -2.83
N VAL A 104 8.45 -6.05 -3.73
CA VAL A 104 9.11 -4.75 -3.51
C VAL A 104 8.89 -3.88 -4.74
N VAL A 105 8.37 -2.66 -4.53
CA VAL A 105 8.21 -1.66 -5.60
C VAL A 105 8.97 -0.41 -5.17
N ILE A 106 10.02 -0.04 -5.88
CA ILE A 106 10.93 1.04 -5.47
C ILE A 106 11.07 2.11 -6.55
N GLY A 107 10.97 3.35 -6.10
CA GLY A 107 11.19 4.55 -6.90
C GLY A 107 9.90 5.16 -7.44
N ASN A 108 10.05 6.20 -8.22
CA ASN A 108 8.93 6.88 -8.89
C ASN A 108 8.47 6.06 -10.12
N VAL A 109 7.95 4.87 -9.86
CA VAL A 109 7.45 3.96 -10.89
C VAL A 109 5.92 4.02 -10.97
N ARG A 110 5.39 3.79 -12.17
CA ARG A 110 3.95 3.72 -12.43
C ARG A 110 3.56 2.31 -12.83
N ILE A 111 2.52 1.80 -12.20
CA ILE A 111 1.93 0.48 -12.44
C ILE A 111 0.48 0.68 -12.84
N GLY A 112 0.05 0.03 -13.92
CA GLY A 112 -1.33 0.09 -14.42
C GLY A 112 -2.36 -0.58 -13.52
N ASP A 113 -3.58 -0.70 -13.99
CA ASP A 113 -4.69 -1.35 -13.29
C ASP A 113 -4.66 -2.88 -13.47
N ASN A 114 -5.27 -3.61 -12.53
CA ASN A 114 -5.39 -5.08 -12.57
C ASN A 114 -4.03 -5.80 -12.71
N VAL A 115 -2.98 -5.25 -12.13
CA VAL A 115 -1.63 -5.83 -12.20
C VAL A 115 -1.41 -6.77 -11.00
N TYR A 116 -0.91 -7.97 -11.29
CA TYR A 116 -0.42 -8.91 -10.30
C TYR A 116 1.09 -8.79 -10.16
N ILE A 117 1.59 -8.42 -8.99
CA ILE A 117 3.01 -8.43 -8.65
C ILE A 117 3.29 -9.71 -7.88
N GLY A 118 4.03 -10.62 -8.49
CA GLY A 118 4.32 -11.93 -7.94
C GLY A 118 5.12 -11.89 -6.65
N ALA A 119 5.04 -12.97 -5.87
CA ALA A 119 5.80 -13.09 -4.63
C ALA A 119 7.31 -12.95 -4.90
N GLY A 120 7.99 -12.16 -4.06
CA GLY A 120 9.42 -11.88 -4.17
C GLY A 120 9.83 -11.03 -5.38
N ALA A 121 8.90 -10.53 -6.17
CA ALA A 121 9.22 -9.67 -7.31
C ALA A 121 9.73 -8.29 -6.86
N VAL A 122 10.74 -7.77 -7.58
CA VAL A 122 11.32 -6.43 -7.34
C VAL A 122 11.09 -5.55 -8.55
N VAL A 123 10.17 -4.61 -8.42
CA VAL A 123 9.78 -3.66 -9.47
C VAL A 123 10.57 -2.36 -9.30
N THR A 124 11.40 -2.03 -10.31
CA THR A 124 12.27 -0.84 -10.30
C THR A 124 12.06 0.07 -11.51
N LYS A 125 11.13 -0.27 -12.39
CA LYS A 125 10.74 0.52 -13.56
C LYS A 125 9.22 0.49 -13.74
N SER A 126 8.70 1.45 -14.50
CA SER A 126 7.25 1.55 -14.77
C SER A 126 6.75 0.46 -15.71
N PHE A 127 5.51 0.03 -15.46
CA PHE A 127 4.72 -0.88 -16.29
C PHE A 127 3.28 -0.36 -16.32
N GLU A 128 3.00 0.53 -17.26
CA GLU A 128 1.70 1.23 -17.35
C GLU A 128 0.61 0.40 -18.05
N GLN A 129 0.96 -0.80 -18.51
CA GLN A 129 0.02 -1.75 -19.10
C GLN A 129 -0.90 -2.33 -17.99
N ASN A 130 -2.17 -2.51 -18.34
CA ASN A 130 -3.13 -3.15 -17.46
C ASN A 130 -3.13 -4.66 -17.63
N GLU A 131 -3.70 -5.39 -16.65
CA GLU A 131 -3.99 -6.84 -16.74
C GLU A 131 -2.75 -7.71 -16.98
N ILE A 132 -1.61 -7.32 -16.41
CA ILE A 132 -0.34 -8.05 -16.55
C ILE A 132 0.10 -8.66 -15.22
N SER A 133 0.99 -9.64 -15.34
CA SER A 133 1.70 -10.24 -14.20
C SER A 133 3.18 -9.89 -14.26
N LEU A 134 3.70 -9.38 -13.15
CA LEU A 134 5.10 -8.97 -12.98
C LEU A 134 5.80 -9.93 -12.04
N VAL A 135 6.87 -10.58 -12.46
CA VAL A 135 7.63 -11.51 -11.61
C VAL A 135 9.13 -11.34 -11.80
N GLY A 136 9.88 -11.75 -10.80
CA GLY A 136 11.34 -11.82 -10.83
C GLY A 136 12.06 -10.61 -10.27
N VAL A 137 13.40 -10.65 -10.29
CA VAL A 137 14.33 -9.63 -9.79
C VAL A 137 15.40 -9.36 -10.85
N PRO A 138 15.34 -8.24 -11.58
CA PRO A 138 14.25 -7.24 -11.63
C PRO A 138 12.98 -7.83 -12.26
N ALA A 139 11.83 -7.29 -11.90
CA ALA A 139 10.53 -7.75 -12.40
C ALA A 139 10.39 -7.57 -13.92
N LYS A 140 9.76 -8.56 -14.54
CA LYS A 140 9.42 -8.59 -15.98
C LYS A 140 7.97 -9.06 -16.15
N VAL A 141 7.36 -8.66 -17.25
CA VAL A 141 6.04 -9.18 -17.65
C VAL A 141 6.19 -10.65 -18.06
N VAL A 142 5.38 -11.54 -17.50
CA VAL A 142 5.40 -12.98 -17.84
C VAL A 142 4.08 -13.47 -18.43
N ALA A 143 2.96 -12.84 -18.10
CA ALA A 143 1.64 -13.18 -18.64
C ALA A 143 0.69 -11.99 -18.48
N HIS A 144 -0.37 -11.98 -19.27
CA HIS A 144 -1.56 -11.18 -18.98
C HIS A 144 -2.39 -11.91 -17.91
N LYS A 145 -3.00 -11.16 -17.02
CA LYS A 145 -3.93 -11.72 -16.04
C LYS A 145 -5.24 -12.08 -16.79
N ASN A 146 -5.51 -13.36 -16.94
CA ASN A 146 -6.79 -13.85 -17.48
C ASN A 146 -7.91 -13.67 -16.45
#